data_b279d8306b264b428ed67999cca56bd4
#
_entry.id   b279d8306b264b428ed67999cca56bd4
#
_cell.length_a   1.000
_cell.length_b   1.000
_cell.length_c   1.000
_cell.angle_alpha   90.00
_cell.angle_beta   90.00
_cell.angle_gamma   90.00
#
_symmetry.space_group_name_H-M   'P 1'
#
loop_
_entity.id
_entity.type
_entity.pdbx_description
1 polymer ?
#
loop_
_entity_poly.entity_id
_entity_poly.type
_entity_poly.pdbx_seq_one_letter_code
_entity_poly.pdbx_strand_id
1 'polypeptide(L)'
;MMIKYFKIFVLIIFQISLIQSTAFALNKDDCRSSSFYIKNINVDFTKKSIIEARSLAEQKARLIALNRLLHRLTLKNKNLIFKKSKILQLVDFLKINNEANSNTRYIANFDVCFNRDLVIKFFHKNKLQYAESYKEPISVLPIFKGPRGFILWDKKDAWYSLWKDKLGLIDGLVKLKLAKGNLYLNRNITTSIISNSDEAMIKKLVANENTKSVLFVIAEPDIQNDGKKYLRTYTKLFNSEGKLENIIYRNKIALKNKSSIYSIEKKIFHDEVLNILNFIERNWKKDNLIDPNIVNQ
;
A
#
# COMPACT_ATOMS: atom_id res chain seq x y z
N MET A 1 -21.97 -53.51 -39.43
CA MET A 1 -20.64 -53.02 -38.99
C MET A 1 -20.53 -51.51 -39.04
N MET A 2 -21.05 -50.79 -40.00
CA MET A 2 -21.00 -49.31 -40.13
C MET A 2 -21.67 -48.52 -38.99
N ILE A 3 -22.78 -48.99 -38.42
CA ILE A 3 -23.52 -48.29 -37.34
C ILE A 3 -22.72 -48.15 -36.03
N LYS A 4 -21.82 -49.10 -35.73
CA LYS A 4 -20.97 -49.08 -34.54
C LYS A 4 -19.90 -47.97 -34.61
N TYR A 5 -19.32 -47.76 -35.77
CA TYR A 5 -18.30 -46.68 -35.97
C TYR A 5 -18.92 -45.28 -35.99
N PHE A 6 -20.14 -45.16 -36.48
CA PHE A 6 -20.85 -43.88 -36.45
C PHE A 6 -21.17 -43.41 -35.02
N LYS A 7 -21.58 -44.36 -34.13
CA LYS A 7 -21.80 -44.03 -32.70
C LYS A 7 -20.52 -43.60 -31.99
N ILE A 8 -19.39 -44.25 -32.28
CA ILE A 8 -18.09 -43.90 -31.69
C ILE A 8 -17.63 -42.53 -32.19
N PHE A 9 -17.83 -42.23 -33.46
CA PHE A 9 -17.45 -40.93 -34.05
C PHE A 9 -18.25 -39.76 -33.47
N VAL A 10 -19.57 -39.93 -33.25
CA VAL A 10 -20.42 -38.91 -32.59
C VAL A 10 -20.03 -38.73 -31.13
N LEU A 11 -19.63 -39.78 -30.41
CA LEU A 11 -19.18 -39.68 -29.01
C LEU A 11 -17.87 -38.93 -28.88
N ILE A 12 -16.93 -39.07 -29.82
CA ILE A 12 -15.64 -38.36 -29.84
C ILE A 12 -15.86 -36.87 -30.15
N ILE A 13 -16.75 -36.53 -31.09
CA ILE A 13 -17.08 -35.11 -31.38
C ILE A 13 -17.73 -34.45 -30.17
N PHE A 14 -18.57 -35.15 -29.43
CA PHE A 14 -19.22 -34.59 -28.23
C PHE A 14 -18.24 -34.38 -27.07
N GLN A 15 -17.20 -35.22 -26.94
CA GLN A 15 -16.14 -35.02 -25.93
C GLN A 15 -15.21 -33.83 -26.28
N ILE A 16 -14.94 -33.56 -27.56
CA ILE A 16 -14.09 -32.44 -28.00
C ILE A 16 -14.80 -31.08 -27.75
N SER A 17 -16.13 -31.03 -27.87
CA SER A 17 -16.89 -29.80 -27.61
C SER A 17 -16.98 -29.40 -26.11
N LEU A 18 -16.79 -30.36 -25.18
CA LEU A 18 -16.79 -30.10 -23.73
C LEU A 18 -15.46 -29.54 -23.22
N ILE A 19 -14.36 -29.64 -23.97
CA ILE A 19 -13.04 -29.19 -23.55
C ILE A 19 -12.83 -27.67 -23.85
N GLN A 20 -13.64 -27.09 -24.73
CA GLN A 20 -13.47 -25.66 -25.13
C GLN A 20 -14.11 -24.63 -24.18
N SER A 21 -14.94 -25.06 -23.23
CA SER A 21 -15.67 -24.12 -22.35
C SER A 21 -14.94 -23.73 -21.06
N THR A 22 -13.77 -24.30 -20.76
CA THR A 22 -13.03 -24.00 -19.51
C THR A 22 -11.93 -22.96 -19.64
N ALA A 23 -11.57 -22.54 -20.85
CA ALA A 23 -10.44 -21.64 -21.10
C ALA A 23 -10.75 -20.14 -20.88
N PHE A 24 -12.01 -19.73 -20.78
CA PHE A 24 -12.39 -18.31 -20.66
C PHE A 24 -12.64 -17.81 -19.23
N ALA A 25 -12.65 -18.68 -18.22
CA ALA A 25 -12.94 -18.30 -16.84
C ALA A 25 -11.71 -17.91 -16.02
N LEU A 26 -10.48 -18.16 -16.49
CA LEU A 26 -9.24 -18.00 -15.71
C LEU A 26 -8.71 -16.56 -15.60
N ASN A 27 -9.19 -15.62 -16.39
CA ASN A 27 -8.60 -14.27 -16.44
C ASN A 27 -9.27 -13.19 -15.57
N LYS A 28 -10.38 -13.51 -14.88
CA LYS A 28 -11.10 -12.51 -14.05
C LYS A 28 -10.57 -12.40 -12.61
N ASP A 29 -9.91 -13.43 -12.11
CA ASP A 29 -9.37 -13.44 -10.73
C ASP A 29 -8.00 -12.78 -10.60
N ASP A 30 -7.27 -12.64 -11.69
CA ASP A 30 -5.89 -12.12 -11.70
C ASP A 30 -5.80 -10.62 -11.38
N CYS A 31 -6.82 -9.84 -11.71
CA CYS A 31 -6.81 -8.41 -11.43
C CYS A 31 -6.91 -8.07 -9.94
N ARG A 32 -7.68 -8.84 -9.15
CA ARG A 32 -7.99 -8.52 -7.74
C ARG A 32 -6.78 -8.61 -6.82
N SER A 33 -5.80 -9.44 -7.17
CA SER A 33 -4.52 -9.59 -6.46
C SER A 33 -3.43 -8.67 -6.99
N SER A 34 -3.64 -8.07 -8.16
CA SER A 34 -2.64 -7.28 -8.87
C SER A 34 -2.51 -5.84 -8.34
N SER A 35 -1.37 -5.22 -8.63
CA SER A 35 -1.11 -3.80 -8.35
C SER A 35 -1.98 -2.85 -9.21
N PHE A 36 -2.67 -3.39 -10.22
CA PHE A 36 -3.59 -2.66 -11.11
C PHE A 36 -5.03 -2.60 -10.61
N TYR A 37 -5.32 -3.17 -9.44
CA TYR A 37 -6.64 -3.14 -8.82
C TYR A 37 -6.72 -2.07 -7.73
N ILE A 38 -7.54 -1.05 -7.94
CA ILE A 38 -7.74 0.07 -7.01
C ILE A 38 -9.08 -0.10 -6.29
N LYS A 39 -9.03 -0.16 -4.97
CA LYS A 39 -10.17 -0.44 -4.09
C LYS A 39 -10.72 0.81 -3.42
N ASN A 40 -11.97 0.71 -2.97
CA ASN A 40 -12.60 1.65 -2.02
C ASN A 40 -12.58 3.10 -2.50
N ILE A 41 -13.14 3.34 -3.69
CA ILE A 41 -13.32 4.69 -4.23
C ILE A 41 -14.72 5.17 -3.91
N ASN A 42 -14.83 6.08 -2.97
CA ASN A 42 -16.10 6.69 -2.59
C ASN A 42 -16.39 7.90 -3.47
N VAL A 43 -17.61 7.97 -3.96
CA VAL A 43 -18.13 9.10 -4.73
C VAL A 43 -19.53 9.48 -4.25
N ASP A 44 -19.84 10.76 -4.33
CA ASP A 44 -21.12 11.34 -3.96
C ASP A 44 -21.45 12.47 -4.96
N PHE A 45 -22.53 12.31 -5.70
CA PHE A 45 -22.96 13.27 -6.72
C PHE A 45 -24.42 13.57 -6.62
N THR A 46 -24.76 14.87 -6.70
CA THR A 46 -26.14 15.37 -6.84
C THR A 46 -26.25 16.09 -8.18
N LYS A 47 -27.24 15.70 -9.01
CA LYS A 47 -27.53 16.27 -10.34
C LYS A 47 -29.02 16.41 -10.57
N LYS A 48 -29.43 16.87 -11.78
CA LYS A 48 -30.84 17.04 -12.14
C LYS A 48 -31.60 15.68 -12.20
N SER A 49 -30.89 14.60 -12.49
CA SER A 49 -31.43 13.24 -12.50
C SER A 49 -30.45 12.24 -11.92
N ILE A 50 -30.96 11.11 -11.44
CA ILE A 50 -30.18 9.97 -10.96
C ILE A 50 -29.29 9.39 -12.04
N ILE A 51 -29.72 9.34 -13.29
CA ILE A 51 -28.98 8.81 -14.43
C ILE A 51 -27.71 9.66 -14.67
N GLU A 52 -27.87 10.98 -14.64
CA GLU A 52 -26.74 11.91 -14.79
C GLU A 52 -25.78 11.80 -13.59
N ALA A 53 -26.31 11.76 -12.36
CA ALA A 53 -25.51 11.63 -11.14
C ALA A 53 -24.67 10.34 -11.15
N ARG A 54 -25.26 9.19 -11.51
CA ARG A 54 -24.58 7.90 -11.63
C ARG A 54 -23.49 7.92 -12.71
N SER A 55 -23.79 8.43 -13.90
CA SER A 55 -22.81 8.53 -14.99
C SER A 55 -21.58 9.35 -14.60
N LEU A 56 -21.77 10.47 -13.92
CA LEU A 56 -20.68 11.31 -13.44
C LEU A 56 -19.91 10.66 -12.29
N ALA A 57 -20.59 9.96 -11.39
CA ALA A 57 -19.97 9.21 -10.31
C ALA A 57 -19.01 8.14 -10.84
N GLU A 58 -19.44 7.33 -11.81
CA GLU A 58 -18.60 6.32 -12.45
C GLU A 58 -17.39 6.92 -13.16
N GLN A 59 -17.60 8.05 -13.88
CA GLN A 59 -16.50 8.75 -14.55
C GLN A 59 -15.48 9.29 -13.54
N LYS A 60 -15.95 9.88 -12.44
CA LYS A 60 -15.09 10.39 -11.37
C LYS A 60 -14.35 9.27 -10.66
N ALA A 61 -15.02 8.13 -10.42
CA ALA A 61 -14.40 6.96 -9.82
C ALA A 61 -13.22 6.45 -10.66
N ARG A 62 -13.39 6.32 -11.99
CA ARG A 62 -12.30 5.91 -12.90
C ARG A 62 -11.14 6.92 -12.91
N LEU A 63 -11.41 8.22 -12.86
CA LEU A 63 -10.37 9.25 -12.79
C LEU A 63 -9.59 9.19 -11.47
N ILE A 64 -10.29 9.07 -10.34
CA ILE A 64 -9.65 8.91 -9.03
C ILE A 64 -8.80 7.65 -9.00
N ALA A 65 -9.35 6.53 -9.53
CA ALA A 65 -8.64 5.27 -9.61
C ALA A 65 -7.35 5.39 -10.43
N LEU A 66 -7.42 6.02 -11.60
CA LEU A 66 -6.23 6.22 -12.45
C LEU A 66 -5.16 7.05 -11.74
N ASN A 67 -5.53 8.13 -11.07
CA ASN A 67 -4.59 8.94 -10.31
C ASN A 67 -3.93 8.13 -9.17
N ARG A 68 -4.70 7.30 -8.45
CA ARG A 68 -4.16 6.39 -7.44
C ARG A 68 -3.25 5.34 -8.05
N LEU A 69 -3.59 4.76 -9.19
CA LEU A 69 -2.77 3.80 -9.92
C LEU A 69 -1.42 4.42 -10.32
N LEU A 70 -1.43 5.61 -10.91
CA LEU A 70 -0.21 6.32 -11.27
C LEU A 70 0.65 6.61 -10.05
N HIS A 71 0.05 7.09 -8.96
CA HIS A 71 0.77 7.32 -7.70
C HIS A 71 1.35 6.02 -7.14
N ARG A 72 0.63 4.90 -7.22
CA ARG A 72 1.09 3.58 -6.77
C ARG A 72 2.26 3.07 -7.58
N LEU A 73 2.22 3.19 -8.91
CA LEU A 73 3.17 2.52 -9.80
C LEU A 73 4.37 3.40 -10.20
N THR A 74 4.25 4.74 -10.18
CA THR A 74 5.31 5.62 -10.68
C THR A 74 5.99 6.42 -9.57
N LEU A 75 7.23 6.89 -9.82
CA LEU A 75 7.98 7.75 -8.90
C LEU A 75 7.57 9.23 -9.01
N LYS A 76 7.18 9.67 -10.19
CA LYS A 76 6.85 11.07 -10.47
C LYS A 76 5.38 11.19 -10.85
N ASN A 77 4.62 11.93 -10.07
CA ASN A 77 3.33 12.46 -10.53
C ASN A 77 3.61 13.52 -11.60
N LYS A 78 3.77 13.11 -12.86
CA LYS A 78 3.58 14.05 -13.96
C LYS A 78 2.09 14.39 -13.93
N ASN A 79 1.76 15.69 -13.93
CA ASN A 79 0.39 16.16 -14.13
C ASN A 79 -0.05 15.78 -15.56
N LEU A 80 -0.42 14.51 -15.72
CA LEU A 80 -0.89 13.99 -16.99
C LEU A 80 -2.37 14.34 -17.11
N ILE A 81 -2.70 15.15 -18.10
CA ILE A 81 -4.08 15.46 -18.44
C ILE A 81 -4.62 14.31 -19.30
N PHE A 82 -5.62 13.60 -18.77
CA PHE A 82 -6.24 12.50 -19.48
C PHE A 82 -7.56 12.93 -20.12
N LYS A 83 -7.70 12.62 -21.42
CA LYS A 83 -9.02 12.64 -22.06
C LYS A 83 -9.88 11.49 -21.51
N LYS A 84 -11.18 11.74 -21.28
CA LYS A 84 -12.15 10.77 -20.75
C LYS A 84 -12.11 9.44 -21.52
N SER A 85 -12.09 9.49 -22.86
CA SER A 85 -12.04 8.31 -23.73
C SER A 85 -10.79 7.44 -23.47
N LYS A 86 -9.66 8.08 -23.15
CA LYS A 86 -8.42 7.35 -22.85
C LYS A 86 -8.50 6.61 -21.51
N ILE A 87 -9.13 7.22 -20.50
CA ILE A 87 -9.32 6.58 -19.18
C ILE A 87 -10.20 5.33 -19.35
N LEU A 88 -11.29 5.43 -20.11
CA LEU A 88 -12.20 4.31 -20.37
C LEU A 88 -11.49 3.14 -21.03
N GLN A 89 -10.57 3.40 -21.96
CA GLN A 89 -9.78 2.36 -22.64
C GLN A 89 -8.83 1.60 -21.70
N LEU A 90 -8.35 2.23 -20.63
CA LEU A 90 -7.41 1.60 -19.69
C LEU A 90 -8.13 0.73 -18.63
N VAL A 91 -9.43 0.92 -18.44
CA VAL A 91 -10.22 0.20 -17.42
C VAL A 91 -10.76 -1.09 -18.02
N ASP A 92 -10.47 -2.21 -17.36
CA ASP A 92 -11.00 -3.52 -17.71
C ASP A 92 -12.42 -3.67 -17.17
N PHE A 93 -12.62 -3.44 -15.87
CA PHE A 93 -13.96 -3.38 -15.27
C PHE A 93 -14.04 -2.43 -14.07
N LEU A 94 -15.27 -2.05 -13.76
CA LEU A 94 -15.64 -1.28 -12.57
C LEU A 94 -16.65 -2.10 -11.77
N LYS A 95 -16.34 -2.35 -10.50
CA LYS A 95 -17.21 -3.08 -9.58
C LYS A 95 -17.86 -2.09 -8.62
N ILE A 96 -19.17 -2.18 -8.46
CA ILE A 96 -19.91 -1.46 -7.42
C ILE A 96 -19.93 -2.35 -6.17
N ASN A 97 -19.39 -1.86 -5.05
CA ASN A 97 -19.42 -2.58 -3.77
C ASN A 97 -20.70 -2.25 -3.00
N ASN A 98 -21.00 -0.96 -2.89
CA ASN A 98 -22.21 -0.44 -2.26
C ASN A 98 -22.70 0.77 -3.05
N GLU A 99 -24.02 0.92 -3.16
CA GLU A 99 -24.65 2.12 -3.73
C GLU A 99 -25.90 2.51 -2.95
N ALA A 100 -26.17 3.82 -2.89
CA ALA A 100 -27.39 4.40 -2.39
C ALA A 100 -27.79 5.56 -3.30
N ASN A 101 -29.08 5.71 -3.57
CA ASN A 101 -29.57 6.74 -4.47
C ASN A 101 -30.90 7.33 -4.03
N SER A 102 -31.16 8.54 -4.53
CA SER A 102 -32.48 9.21 -4.55
C SER A 102 -32.74 9.68 -5.98
N ASN A 103 -33.83 10.45 -6.20
CA ASN A 103 -34.16 10.96 -7.54
C ASN A 103 -33.03 11.80 -8.18
N THR A 104 -32.17 12.42 -7.37
CA THR A 104 -31.15 13.38 -7.82
C THR A 104 -29.75 13.08 -7.30
N ARG A 105 -29.59 12.26 -6.23
CA ARG A 105 -28.31 11.99 -5.59
C ARG A 105 -27.90 10.53 -5.73
N TYR A 106 -26.63 10.29 -6.03
CA TYR A 106 -26.02 8.97 -6.13
C TYR A 106 -24.74 8.92 -5.30
N ILE A 107 -24.71 7.97 -4.35
CA ILE A 107 -23.55 7.69 -3.50
C ILE A 107 -23.13 6.26 -3.79
N ALA A 108 -21.83 6.04 -4.03
CA ALA A 108 -21.35 4.68 -4.27
C ALA A 108 -19.89 4.49 -3.84
N ASN A 109 -19.55 3.23 -3.55
CA ASN A 109 -18.18 2.77 -3.37
C ASN A 109 -17.82 1.84 -4.53
N PHE A 110 -16.73 2.17 -5.23
CA PHE A 110 -16.26 1.43 -6.39
C PHE A 110 -14.89 0.79 -6.16
N ASP A 111 -14.69 -0.37 -6.79
CA ASP A 111 -13.37 -0.89 -7.11
C ASP A 111 -13.17 -0.82 -8.63
N VAL A 112 -11.95 -0.49 -9.06
CA VAL A 112 -11.60 -0.35 -10.48
C VAL A 112 -10.42 -1.25 -10.81
N CYS A 113 -10.60 -2.13 -11.80
CA CYS A 113 -9.53 -2.92 -12.38
C CYS A 113 -9.05 -2.26 -13.67
N PHE A 114 -7.74 -2.09 -13.79
CA PHE A 114 -7.11 -1.61 -15.02
C PHE A 114 -6.51 -2.77 -15.80
N ASN A 115 -6.63 -2.71 -17.12
CA ASN A 115 -5.96 -3.64 -18.02
C ASN A 115 -4.45 -3.39 -17.97
N ARG A 116 -3.71 -4.36 -17.43
CA ARG A 116 -2.26 -4.26 -17.21
C ARG A 116 -1.52 -3.90 -18.51
N ASP A 117 -1.80 -4.62 -19.60
CA ASP A 117 -1.07 -4.46 -20.86
C ASP A 117 -1.33 -3.09 -21.50
N LEU A 118 -2.56 -2.59 -21.40
CA LEU A 118 -2.90 -1.26 -21.91
C LEU A 118 -2.27 -0.15 -21.07
N VAL A 119 -2.19 -0.34 -19.73
CA VAL A 119 -1.50 0.61 -18.84
C VAL A 119 0.00 0.59 -19.11
N ILE A 120 0.62 -0.58 -19.28
CA ILE A 120 2.05 -0.70 -19.61
C ILE A 120 2.34 -0.06 -20.97
N LYS A 121 1.54 -0.34 -22.01
CA LYS A 121 1.65 0.34 -23.31
C LYS A 121 1.54 1.86 -23.19
N PHE A 122 0.65 2.33 -22.28
CA PHE A 122 0.53 3.75 -21.98
C PHE A 122 1.81 4.30 -21.33
N PHE A 123 2.43 3.57 -20.38
CA PHE A 123 3.68 3.98 -19.74
C PHE A 123 4.82 4.05 -20.74
N HIS A 124 4.98 3.03 -21.61
CA HIS A 124 5.98 3.02 -22.68
C HIS A 124 5.83 4.22 -23.62
N LYS A 125 4.60 4.47 -24.09
CA LYS A 125 4.32 5.62 -24.98
C LYS A 125 4.69 6.97 -24.35
N ASN A 126 4.54 7.11 -23.03
CA ASN A 126 4.80 8.35 -22.32
C ASN A 126 6.18 8.37 -21.62
N LYS A 127 7.04 7.36 -21.88
CA LYS A 127 8.37 7.21 -21.26
C LYS A 127 8.32 7.33 -19.74
N LEU A 128 7.36 6.64 -19.11
CA LEU A 128 7.16 6.60 -17.68
C LEU A 128 7.78 5.33 -17.11
N GLN A 129 8.78 5.47 -16.27
CA GLN A 129 9.30 4.38 -15.46
C GLN A 129 8.27 4.00 -14.39
N TYR A 130 8.12 2.72 -14.13
CA TYR A 130 7.13 2.20 -13.18
C TYR A 130 7.66 0.98 -12.42
N ALA A 131 7.05 0.70 -11.27
CA ALA A 131 7.22 -0.55 -10.53
C ALA A 131 5.84 -1.16 -10.31
N GLU A 132 5.71 -2.48 -10.42
CA GLU A 132 4.43 -3.18 -10.26
C GLU A 132 4.44 -4.28 -9.20
N SER A 133 5.63 -4.69 -8.76
CA SER A 133 5.79 -5.77 -7.79
C SER A 133 5.49 -5.30 -6.37
N TYR A 134 4.65 -6.03 -5.65
CA TYR A 134 4.46 -5.81 -4.23
C TYR A 134 5.67 -6.29 -3.43
N LYS A 135 6.03 -5.52 -2.40
CA LYS A 135 6.94 -5.98 -1.36
C LYS A 135 6.21 -6.94 -0.42
N GLU A 136 6.90 -7.96 0.05
CA GLU A 136 6.42 -8.82 1.13
C GLU A 136 6.01 -7.97 2.35
N PRO A 137 4.93 -8.33 3.04
CA PRO A 137 4.43 -7.55 4.16
C PRO A 137 5.48 -7.36 5.26
N ILE A 138 5.61 -6.12 5.74
CA ILE A 138 6.52 -5.74 6.82
C ILE A 138 5.68 -5.36 8.04
N SER A 139 6.00 -5.90 9.22
CA SER A 139 5.42 -5.43 10.47
C SER A 139 6.14 -4.18 10.95
N VAL A 140 5.39 -3.13 11.29
CA VAL A 140 5.93 -1.86 11.78
C VAL A 140 5.72 -1.78 13.28
N LEU A 141 6.81 -1.58 14.02
CA LEU A 141 6.80 -1.31 15.45
C LEU A 141 7.16 0.15 15.72
N PRO A 142 6.17 1.00 16.01
CA PRO A 142 6.42 2.37 16.46
C PRO A 142 7.01 2.37 17.87
N ILE A 143 8.09 3.14 18.04
CA ILE A 143 8.85 3.25 19.27
C ILE A 143 9.09 4.72 19.57
N PHE A 144 8.62 5.19 20.74
CA PHE A 144 8.89 6.54 21.20
C PHE A 144 9.82 6.51 22.41
N LYS A 145 10.88 7.32 22.39
CA LYS A 145 11.77 7.45 23.55
C LYS A 145 11.19 8.47 24.54
N GLY A 146 10.54 7.97 25.56
CA GLY A 146 10.05 8.78 26.67
C GLY A 146 11.11 9.03 27.76
N PRO A 147 10.75 9.76 28.81
CA PRO A 147 11.68 10.12 29.92
C PRO A 147 12.21 8.90 30.68
N ARG A 148 11.48 7.80 30.72
CA ARG A 148 11.81 6.57 31.46
C ARG A 148 12.28 5.42 30.58
N GLY A 149 12.49 5.65 29.29
CA GLY A 149 12.88 4.63 28.30
C GLY A 149 11.96 4.58 27.11
N PHE A 150 12.06 3.51 26.31
CA PHE A 150 11.23 3.33 25.13
C PHE A 150 9.80 2.93 25.48
N ILE A 151 8.86 3.57 24.80
CA ILE A 151 7.41 3.31 24.89
C ILE A 151 7.00 2.54 23.64
N LEU A 152 6.39 1.37 23.84
CA LEU A 152 5.93 0.46 22.78
C LEU A 152 4.48 0.07 23.08
N TRP A 153 3.70 -0.15 22.01
CA TRP A 153 2.30 -0.62 22.07
C TRP A 153 1.36 0.20 22.96
N ASP A 154 1.75 1.41 23.35
CA ASP A 154 0.88 2.28 24.13
C ASP A 154 -0.09 3.05 23.24
N LYS A 155 -1.37 2.71 23.35
CA LYS A 155 -2.45 3.37 22.58
C LYS A 155 -2.63 4.85 22.94
N LYS A 156 -2.12 5.29 24.07
CA LYS A 156 -2.15 6.70 24.51
C LYS A 156 -0.96 7.48 23.95
N ASP A 157 0.07 6.80 23.52
CA ASP A 157 1.22 7.44 22.89
C ASP A 157 0.85 7.98 21.49
N ALA A 158 1.18 9.25 21.25
CA ALA A 158 0.80 9.94 20.02
C ALA A 158 1.53 9.37 18.78
N TRP A 159 2.79 8.92 18.92
CA TRP A 159 3.56 8.32 17.87
C TRP A 159 2.94 6.99 17.40
N TYR A 160 2.66 6.11 18.36
CA TYR A 160 2.01 4.82 18.08
C TYR A 160 0.61 5.00 17.45
N SER A 161 -0.22 5.90 18.01
CA SER A 161 -1.58 6.15 17.52
C SER A 161 -1.58 6.66 16.08
N LEU A 162 -0.67 7.56 15.73
CA LEU A 162 -0.56 8.07 14.36
C LEU A 162 -0.14 7.01 13.36
N TRP A 163 0.80 6.14 13.73
CA TRP A 163 1.16 4.99 12.87
C TRP A 163 -0.04 4.07 12.64
N LYS A 164 -0.78 3.74 13.70
CA LYS A 164 -2.00 2.94 13.60
C LYS A 164 -3.02 3.55 12.64
N ASP A 165 -3.25 4.86 12.73
CA ASP A 165 -4.24 5.57 11.93
C ASP A 165 -3.80 5.69 10.45
N LYS A 166 -2.49 5.78 10.18
CA LYS A 166 -1.96 6.06 8.83
C LYS A 166 -1.66 4.82 8.02
N LEU A 167 -1.28 3.70 8.64
CA LEU A 167 -0.94 2.47 7.90
C LEU A 167 -2.08 1.95 7.02
N GLY A 168 -3.34 2.12 7.43
CA GLY A 168 -4.51 1.72 6.65
C GLY A 168 -4.86 2.64 5.48
N LEU A 169 -4.25 3.84 5.39
CA LEU A 169 -4.58 4.84 4.38
C LEU A 169 -3.66 4.79 3.15
N ILE A 170 -2.55 4.03 3.22
CA ILE A 170 -1.57 3.97 2.14
C ILE A 170 -1.91 2.86 1.17
N ASP A 171 -2.18 3.26 -0.06
CA ASP A 171 -2.45 2.38 -1.19
C ASP A 171 -1.22 2.26 -2.10
N GLY A 172 -0.13 1.71 -1.54
CA GLY A 172 1.17 1.55 -2.19
C GLY A 172 1.52 0.11 -2.53
N LEU A 173 2.76 -0.08 -3.04
CA LEU A 173 3.35 -1.39 -3.32
C LEU A 173 3.97 -2.03 -2.08
N VAL A 174 4.30 -1.24 -1.04
CA VAL A 174 4.83 -1.76 0.22
C VAL A 174 3.67 -1.97 1.19
N LYS A 175 3.42 -3.23 1.54
CA LYS A 175 2.37 -3.60 2.50
C LYS A 175 2.93 -3.51 3.92
N LEU A 176 2.53 -2.47 4.64
CA LEU A 176 2.90 -2.27 6.03
C LEU A 176 1.72 -2.62 6.94
N LYS A 177 1.97 -3.33 8.02
CA LYS A 177 0.99 -3.62 9.08
C LYS A 177 1.56 -3.29 10.45
N LEU A 178 0.71 -2.82 11.37
CA LEU A 178 1.14 -2.52 12.72
C LEU A 178 1.48 -3.81 13.46
N ALA A 179 2.65 -3.87 14.09
CA ALA A 179 3.04 -4.98 14.95
C ALA A 179 2.13 -5.03 16.18
N LYS A 180 1.50 -6.18 16.38
CA LYS A 180 0.51 -6.36 17.46
C LYS A 180 1.16 -6.65 18.81
N GLY A 181 2.30 -7.32 18.78
CA GLY A 181 2.92 -7.85 19.98
C GLY A 181 2.04 -8.90 20.65
N ASN A 182 2.51 -9.40 21.79
CA ASN A 182 1.75 -10.23 22.70
C ASN A 182 2.22 -9.97 24.14
N LEU A 183 1.61 -10.60 25.12
CA LEU A 183 1.95 -10.38 26.52
C LEU A 183 3.41 -10.70 26.87
N TYR A 184 3.98 -11.73 26.23
CA TYR A 184 5.38 -12.10 26.41
C TYR A 184 6.32 -11.00 25.83
N LEU A 185 6.08 -10.56 24.60
CA LEU A 185 6.88 -9.54 23.93
C LEU A 185 6.79 -8.19 24.64
N ASN A 186 5.57 -7.82 25.10
CA ASN A 186 5.36 -6.57 25.86
C ASN A 186 6.14 -6.52 27.16
N ARG A 187 6.36 -7.68 27.81
CA ARG A 187 7.13 -7.76 29.06
C ARG A 187 8.64 -7.86 28.83
N ASN A 188 9.06 -8.45 27.72
CA ASN A 188 10.46 -8.80 27.50
C ASN A 188 11.20 -7.87 26.52
N ILE A 189 10.49 -7.14 25.64
CA ILE A 189 11.14 -6.15 24.78
C ILE A 189 11.39 -4.87 25.58
N THR A 190 12.61 -4.75 26.08
CA THR A 190 13.08 -3.65 26.91
C THR A 190 13.84 -2.61 26.10
N THR A 191 14.14 -1.46 26.70
CA THR A 191 15.02 -0.43 26.15
C THR A 191 16.36 -0.99 25.70
N SER A 192 16.98 -1.89 26.50
CA SER A 192 18.26 -2.53 26.18
C SER A 192 18.17 -3.37 24.91
N ILE A 193 17.14 -4.18 24.75
CA ILE A 193 16.90 -5.02 23.56
C ILE A 193 16.79 -4.17 22.30
N ILE A 194 16.06 -3.06 22.35
CA ILE A 194 15.90 -2.16 21.20
C ILE A 194 17.21 -1.46 20.88
N SER A 195 17.92 -0.94 21.90
CA SER A 195 19.18 -0.23 21.73
C SER A 195 20.27 -1.13 21.13
N ASN A 196 20.43 -2.32 21.68
CA ASN A 196 21.44 -3.30 21.28
C ASN A 196 21.04 -4.13 20.06
N SER A 197 19.78 -4.01 19.59
CA SER A 197 19.24 -4.80 18.46
C SER A 197 19.40 -6.31 18.72
N ASP A 198 18.91 -6.78 19.87
CA ASP A 198 19.01 -8.21 20.29
C ASP A 198 18.31 -9.11 19.26
N GLU A 199 19.13 -9.84 18.49
CA GLU A 199 18.67 -10.66 17.36
C GLU A 199 17.69 -11.75 17.80
N ALA A 200 17.93 -12.40 18.95
CA ALA A 200 17.11 -13.51 19.39
C ALA A 200 15.69 -13.06 19.77
N MET A 201 15.57 -11.91 20.44
CA MET A 201 14.29 -11.35 20.81
C MET A 201 13.56 -10.76 19.58
N ILE A 202 14.29 -10.12 18.67
CA ILE A 202 13.70 -9.58 17.43
C ILE A 202 13.23 -10.72 16.52
N LYS A 203 13.96 -11.84 16.42
CA LYS A 203 13.52 -13.04 15.71
C LYS A 203 12.16 -13.55 16.25
N LYS A 204 12.00 -13.59 17.59
CA LYS A 204 10.72 -13.96 18.21
C LYS A 204 9.59 -12.97 17.85
N LEU A 205 9.90 -11.68 17.79
CA LEU A 205 8.93 -10.65 17.37
C LEU A 205 8.50 -10.87 15.91
N VAL A 206 9.44 -11.08 14.98
CA VAL A 206 9.13 -11.32 13.56
C VAL A 206 8.26 -12.57 13.40
N ALA A 207 8.61 -13.66 14.09
CA ALA A 207 7.84 -14.89 14.06
C ALA A 207 6.41 -14.70 14.58
N ASN A 208 6.23 -13.95 15.69
CA ASN A 208 4.91 -13.63 16.26
C ASN A 208 4.03 -12.85 15.28
N GLU A 209 4.62 -11.96 14.48
CA GLU A 209 3.88 -11.12 13.53
C GLU A 209 3.50 -11.85 12.24
N ASN A 210 4.02 -13.06 12.02
CA ASN A 210 3.85 -13.81 10.78
C ASN A 210 4.21 -12.96 9.53
N THR A 211 5.40 -12.37 9.58
CA THR A 211 6.00 -11.58 8.49
C THR A 211 7.45 -12.02 8.29
N LYS A 212 8.03 -11.64 7.14
CA LYS A 212 9.45 -11.92 6.86
C LYS A 212 10.40 -10.88 7.47
N SER A 213 9.85 -9.74 7.89
CA SER A 213 10.64 -8.64 8.46
C SER A 213 9.83 -7.76 9.39
N VAL A 214 10.53 -7.05 10.28
CA VAL A 214 9.97 -6.02 11.14
C VAL A 214 10.74 -4.71 10.96
N LEU A 215 10.01 -3.61 10.90
CA LEU A 215 10.55 -2.25 10.83
C LEU A 215 10.33 -1.55 12.16
N PHE A 216 11.38 -1.23 12.87
CA PHE A 216 11.32 -0.31 14.00
C PHE A 216 11.32 1.11 13.47
N VAL A 217 10.35 1.90 13.89
CA VAL A 217 10.25 3.31 13.56
C VAL A 217 10.38 4.12 14.84
N ILE A 218 11.55 4.67 15.06
CA ILE A 218 11.96 5.23 16.35
C ILE A 218 11.89 6.76 16.28
N ALA A 219 11.19 7.36 17.24
CA ALA A 219 11.15 8.80 17.46
C ALA A 219 11.79 9.12 18.82
N GLU A 220 12.85 9.91 18.81
CA GLU A 220 13.70 10.19 19.97
C GLU A 220 13.87 11.71 20.14
N PRO A 221 13.29 12.30 21.20
CA PRO A 221 13.59 13.69 21.57
C PRO A 221 15.06 13.83 22.00
N ASP A 222 15.69 14.91 21.56
CA ASP A 222 17.11 15.19 21.78
C ASP A 222 17.36 16.66 22.14
N ILE A 223 18.26 16.92 23.09
CA ILE A 223 18.72 18.27 23.44
C ILE A 223 20.20 18.33 23.12
N GLN A 224 20.58 19.30 22.28
CA GLN A 224 21.99 19.55 22.00
C GLN A 224 22.66 20.41 23.09
N ASN A 225 23.97 20.46 23.07
CA ASN A 225 24.78 21.23 24.03
C ASN A 225 24.45 22.74 24.02
N ASP A 226 23.95 23.25 22.91
CA ASP A 226 23.48 24.64 22.77
C ASP A 226 22.05 24.86 23.28
N GLY A 227 21.44 23.87 23.92
CA GLY A 227 20.06 23.91 24.44
C GLY A 227 18.97 23.75 23.40
N LYS A 228 19.29 23.67 22.12
CA LYS A 228 18.29 23.45 21.07
C LYS A 228 17.70 22.07 21.14
N LYS A 229 16.40 22.01 20.97
CA LYS A 229 15.59 20.78 21.06
C LYS A 229 15.26 20.25 19.67
N TYR A 230 15.38 18.96 19.51
CA TYR A 230 15.12 18.26 18.25
C TYR A 230 14.31 16.99 18.49
N LEU A 231 13.59 16.56 17.46
CA LEU A 231 13.09 15.18 17.33
C LEU A 231 13.98 14.48 16.31
N ARG A 232 14.70 13.45 16.75
CA ARG A 232 15.38 12.51 15.84
C ARG A 232 14.43 11.38 15.52
N THR A 233 14.33 11.04 14.23
CA THR A 233 13.57 9.89 13.78
C THR A 233 14.47 9.03 12.91
N TYR A 234 14.37 7.73 13.08
CA TYR A 234 15.10 6.77 12.26
C TYR A 234 14.40 5.41 12.23
N THR A 235 14.75 4.62 11.25
CA THR A 235 14.16 3.29 11.07
C THR A 235 15.25 2.23 11.05
N LYS A 236 14.95 1.06 11.63
CA LYS A 236 15.79 -0.14 11.58
C LYS A 236 14.95 -1.27 10.99
N LEU A 237 15.39 -1.85 9.87
CA LEU A 237 14.75 -3.00 9.25
C LEU A 237 15.49 -4.27 9.67
N PHE A 238 14.73 -5.25 10.19
CA PHE A 238 15.26 -6.55 10.63
C PHE A 238 14.59 -7.66 9.81
N ASN A 239 15.37 -8.67 9.44
CA ASN A 239 14.89 -9.85 8.71
C ASN A 239 14.28 -10.91 9.63
N SER A 240 13.89 -12.05 9.06
CA SER A 240 13.30 -13.17 9.78
C SER A 240 14.21 -13.80 10.84
N GLU A 241 15.52 -13.64 10.70
CA GLU A 241 16.51 -14.10 11.69
C GLU A 241 16.77 -13.08 12.82
N GLY A 242 16.10 -11.93 12.79
CA GLY A 242 16.30 -10.85 13.75
C GLY A 242 17.52 -9.99 13.48
N LYS A 243 18.22 -10.22 12.39
CA LYS A 243 19.42 -9.46 12.01
C LYS A 243 19.04 -8.12 11.38
N LEU A 244 19.78 -7.08 11.78
CA LEU A 244 19.64 -5.75 11.18
C LEU A 244 20.07 -5.80 9.71
N GLU A 245 19.15 -5.56 8.80
CA GLU A 245 19.44 -5.45 7.36
C GLU A 245 19.89 -4.05 6.99
N ASN A 246 19.16 -3.04 7.43
CA ASN A 246 19.44 -1.66 7.04
C ASN A 246 18.81 -0.63 7.99
N ILE A 247 19.44 0.57 8.03
CA ILE A 247 18.84 1.79 8.57
C ILE A 247 18.42 2.64 7.38
N ILE A 248 17.15 2.51 6.98
CA ILE A 248 16.65 3.02 5.71
C ILE A 248 16.24 4.50 5.73
N TYR A 249 16.02 5.07 6.92
CA TYR A 249 15.58 6.45 7.08
C TYR A 249 16.24 7.11 8.28
N ARG A 250 16.60 8.39 8.17
CA ARG A 250 17.04 9.24 9.29
C ARG A 250 16.60 10.67 9.03
N ASN A 251 16.07 11.32 10.06
CA ASN A 251 15.72 12.73 10.03
C ASN A 251 15.97 13.41 11.39
N LYS A 252 16.10 14.73 11.38
CA LYS A 252 16.27 15.56 12.56
C LYS A 252 15.43 16.83 12.39
N ILE A 253 14.40 16.98 13.21
CA ILE A 253 13.41 18.04 13.13
C ILE A 253 13.63 18.98 14.32
N ALA A 254 13.82 20.29 14.06
CA ALA A 254 13.92 21.29 15.10
C ALA A 254 12.56 21.46 15.80
N LEU A 255 12.57 21.45 17.14
CA LEU A 255 11.38 21.68 17.96
C LEU A 255 11.38 23.13 18.45
N LYS A 256 10.20 23.76 18.44
CA LYS A 256 10.03 25.06 19.08
C LYS A 256 10.28 24.94 20.58
N ASN A 257 10.87 26.00 21.18
CA ASN A 257 11.14 26.05 22.62
C ASN A 257 9.84 25.95 23.41
N LYS A 258 9.46 24.74 23.84
CA LYS A 258 8.39 24.46 24.79
C LYS A 258 8.98 23.98 26.11
N SER A 259 8.21 24.06 27.17
CA SER A 259 8.61 23.70 28.55
C SER A 259 9.13 22.26 28.65
N SER A 260 8.60 21.33 27.90
CA SER A 260 9.03 19.93 27.90
C SER A 260 9.45 19.47 26.50
N ILE A 261 10.60 18.78 26.40
CA ILE A 261 11.07 18.14 25.19
C ILE A 261 10.16 16.98 24.74
N TYR A 262 9.40 16.39 25.65
CA TYR A 262 8.47 15.31 25.37
C TYR A 262 7.08 15.78 24.91
N SER A 263 6.82 17.11 24.99
CA SER A 263 5.57 17.73 24.51
C SER A 263 5.69 18.09 23.04
N ILE A 264 5.67 17.07 22.16
CA ILE A 264 5.79 17.24 20.72
C ILE A 264 4.40 17.49 20.11
N GLU A 265 4.32 18.46 19.21
CA GLU A 265 3.09 18.75 18.49
C GLU A 265 2.65 17.57 17.63
N LYS A 266 1.38 17.17 17.71
CA LYS A 266 0.80 16.07 16.93
C LYS A 266 1.04 16.25 15.43
N LYS A 267 1.08 17.50 14.95
CA LYS A 267 1.38 17.82 13.55
C LYS A 267 2.78 17.37 13.13
N ILE A 268 3.79 17.57 13.98
CA ILE A 268 5.18 17.16 13.69
C ILE A 268 5.25 15.64 13.53
N PHE A 269 4.64 14.89 14.43
CA PHE A 269 4.56 13.45 14.31
C PHE A 269 3.79 13.00 13.07
N HIS A 270 2.68 13.67 12.76
CA HIS A 270 1.89 13.36 11.56
C HIS A 270 2.69 13.53 10.29
N ASP A 271 3.36 14.68 10.13
CA ASP A 271 4.14 14.99 8.94
C ASP A 271 5.33 14.00 8.81
N GLU A 272 5.93 13.63 9.93
CA GLU A 272 7.06 12.70 9.95
C GLU A 272 6.65 11.26 9.61
N VAL A 273 5.50 10.79 10.10
CA VAL A 273 4.94 9.48 9.70
C VAL A 273 4.75 9.43 8.18
N LEU A 274 4.18 10.48 7.60
CA LEU A 274 3.98 10.56 6.14
C LEU A 274 5.32 10.59 5.38
N ASN A 275 6.33 11.31 5.89
CA ASN A 275 7.66 11.35 5.29
C ASN A 275 8.30 9.95 5.27
N ILE A 276 8.26 9.22 6.38
CA ILE A 276 8.80 7.86 6.48
C ILE A 276 8.07 6.92 5.51
N LEU A 277 6.74 6.96 5.49
CA LEU A 277 5.93 6.12 4.61
C LEU A 277 6.23 6.38 3.14
N ASN A 278 6.29 7.66 2.74
CA ASN A 278 6.64 8.05 1.38
C ASN A 278 8.08 7.65 1.01
N PHE A 279 9.00 7.72 1.95
CA PHE A 279 10.39 7.33 1.74
C PHE A 279 10.51 5.81 1.49
N ILE A 280 9.85 4.98 2.29
CA ILE A 280 9.83 3.52 2.14
C ILE A 280 9.26 3.13 0.78
N GLU A 281 8.11 3.70 0.43
CA GLU A 281 7.43 3.44 -0.84
C GLU A 281 8.28 3.87 -2.04
N ARG A 282 8.90 5.06 -1.96
CA ARG A 282 9.76 5.59 -3.02
C ARG A 282 11.01 4.75 -3.23
N ASN A 283 11.66 4.29 -2.16
CA ASN A 283 12.84 3.44 -2.27
C ASN A 283 12.50 2.09 -2.90
N TRP A 284 11.42 1.44 -2.44
CA TRP A 284 10.96 0.20 -3.05
C TRP A 284 10.72 0.35 -4.56
N LYS A 285 10.05 1.42 -4.96
CA LYS A 285 9.83 1.70 -6.39
C LYS A 285 11.15 1.89 -7.13
N LYS A 286 12.10 2.66 -6.58
CA LYS A 286 13.41 2.88 -7.22
C LYS A 286 14.16 1.57 -7.46
N ASP A 287 14.15 0.68 -6.47
CA ASP A 287 14.87 -0.60 -6.54
C ASP A 287 14.21 -1.61 -7.48
N ASN A 288 12.93 -1.38 -7.84
CA ASN A 288 12.13 -2.26 -8.69
C ASN A 288 11.60 -1.56 -9.95
N LEU A 289 12.27 -0.49 -10.40
CA LEU A 289 11.87 0.22 -11.61
C LEU A 289 12.04 -0.62 -12.85
N ILE A 290 10.99 -0.64 -13.66
CA ILE A 290 11.00 -1.14 -15.01
C ILE A 290 11.17 0.06 -15.94
N ASP A 291 12.25 0.06 -16.72
CA ASP A 291 12.48 1.10 -17.73
C ASP A 291 11.79 0.70 -19.03
N PRO A 292 10.82 1.49 -19.49
CA PRO A 292 10.11 1.19 -20.74
C PRO A 292 11.00 1.19 -21.98
N ASN A 293 12.22 1.74 -21.92
CA ASN A 293 13.14 1.78 -23.05
C ASN A 293 13.98 0.50 -23.17
N ILE A 294 14.07 -0.34 -22.13
CA ILE A 294 14.94 -1.53 -22.08
C ILE A 294 14.18 -2.81 -22.49
N VAL A 295 12.86 -2.82 -22.38
CA VAL A 295 12.02 -4.04 -22.60
C VAL A 295 11.82 -4.40 -24.07
N ASN A 296 12.35 -3.63 -25.00
CA ASN A 296 12.23 -3.84 -26.47
C ASN A 296 13.52 -4.35 -27.13
N GLN A 297 14.42 -5.02 -26.38
CA GLN A 297 15.58 -5.71 -26.94
C GLN A 297 15.44 -7.23 -26.86
#